data_dd42eed4d2b5b6c9da3120a952f41f99
#
_entry.id   dd42eed4d2b5b6c9da3120a952f41f99
#
_cell.length_a   1.000
_cell.length_b   1.000
_cell.length_c   1.000
_cell.angle_alpha   90.00
_cell.angle_beta   90.00
_cell.angle_gamma   90.00
#
_symmetry.space_group_name_H-M   'P 1'
#
loop_
_entity.id
_entity.type
_entity.pdbx_description
1 polymer ?
#
loop_
_entity_poly.entity_id
_entity_poly.type
_entity_poly.pdbx_seq_one_letter_code
_entity_poly.pdbx_strand_id
1 'polypeptide(L)'
;FYNKDIELPDYDFFSPSPMEDAKNLADLYYKKGFDEVEAKAGSHSGTFKVFVNFIPVADISLQVPELYKKIKKQARNVRGIYYTPPNYLRMLMYLELSRPGGDVSRWEKVLKRLTLLNKNFPLKGKDCDFVEIQRMFDPDTKIPESQTSKLFTLTRECLINQSVVFLGAMANKLFIRNLKKFRNYKMQKIPDFDVLS
;
A
#
# COMPACT_ATOMS: atom_id res chain seq x y z
N PHE A 1 -15.18 -12.13 10.50
CA PHE A 1 -13.74 -12.09 10.72
C PHE A 1 -13.34 -11.89 12.16
N TYR A 2 -14.14 -11.25 12.95
CA TYR A 2 -13.89 -11.00 14.36
C TYR A 2 -14.95 -11.68 15.18
N ASN A 3 -14.54 -12.57 16.08
CA ASN A 3 -15.43 -13.05 17.10
C ASN A 3 -15.52 -11.95 18.16
N LYS A 4 -16.61 -11.23 18.20
CA LYS A 4 -16.83 -10.11 19.13
C LYS A 4 -16.91 -10.56 20.59
N ASP A 5 -17.11 -11.86 20.81
CA ASP A 5 -17.25 -12.42 22.15
C ASP A 5 -15.92 -12.84 22.76
N ILE A 6 -14.82 -12.87 21.96
CA ILE A 6 -13.52 -13.37 22.41
C ILE A 6 -12.45 -12.27 22.45
N GLU A 7 -12.50 -11.28 21.57
CA GLU A 7 -11.49 -10.21 21.49
C GLU A 7 -12.14 -8.84 21.48
N LEU A 8 -11.73 -7.97 22.38
CA LEU A 8 -11.98 -6.54 22.27
C LEU A 8 -11.12 -6.00 21.13
N PRO A 9 -11.71 -5.48 20.04
CA PRO A 9 -10.93 -4.91 18.96
C PRO A 9 -10.28 -3.63 19.48
N ASP A 10 -8.97 -3.47 19.24
CA ASP A 10 -8.32 -2.18 19.29
C ASP A 10 -8.83 -1.28 18.15
N TYR A 11 -8.70 0.02 18.35
CA TYR A 11 -9.12 1.01 17.37
C TYR A 11 -7.93 1.46 16.55
N ASP A 12 -7.95 1.16 15.25
CA ASP A 12 -7.00 1.70 14.28
C ASP A 12 -7.56 2.97 13.64
N PHE A 13 -6.88 4.11 13.79
CA PHE A 13 -7.34 5.33 13.13
C PHE A 13 -6.21 6.28 12.71
N PHE A 14 -6.52 7.13 11.75
CA PHE A 14 -5.61 8.16 11.26
C PHE A 14 -5.81 9.48 11.99
N SER A 15 -4.70 10.16 12.25
CA SER A 15 -4.69 11.51 12.78
C SER A 15 -3.61 12.35 12.13
N PRO A 16 -3.83 13.66 11.93
CA PRO A 16 -2.77 14.59 11.58
C PRO A 16 -1.83 14.91 12.76
N SER A 17 -2.23 14.58 14.00
CA SER A 17 -1.46 14.85 15.22
C SER A 17 -1.50 13.63 16.17
N PRO A 18 -1.01 12.45 15.75
CA PRO A 18 -1.24 11.19 16.45
C PRO A 18 -0.61 11.14 17.84
N MET A 19 0.50 11.83 18.08
CA MET A 19 1.13 11.89 19.40
C MET A 19 0.23 12.62 20.41
N GLU A 20 -0.32 13.77 20.01
CA GLU A 20 -1.21 14.54 20.89
C GLU A 20 -2.52 13.79 21.15
N ASP A 21 -3.08 13.15 20.12
CA ASP A 21 -4.30 12.34 20.28
C ASP A 21 -4.05 11.13 21.20
N ALA A 22 -2.89 10.48 21.11
CA ALA A 22 -2.52 9.39 22.00
C ALA A 22 -2.41 9.84 23.47
N LYS A 23 -1.76 10.99 23.71
CA LYS A 23 -1.68 11.59 25.06
C LYS A 23 -3.08 11.91 25.60
N ASN A 24 -3.87 12.62 24.80
CA ASN A 24 -5.25 13.01 25.20
C ASN A 24 -6.10 11.79 25.53
N LEU A 25 -5.97 10.71 24.76
CA LEU A 25 -6.70 9.46 24.99
C LEU A 25 -6.22 8.78 26.27
N ALA A 26 -4.89 8.73 26.51
CA ALA A 26 -4.34 8.18 27.75
C ALA A 26 -4.82 8.98 28.97
N ASP A 27 -4.74 10.32 28.91
CA ASP A 27 -5.24 11.20 29.97
C ASP A 27 -6.73 10.99 30.25
N LEU A 28 -7.52 10.75 29.21
CA LEU A 28 -8.94 10.47 29.36
C LEU A 28 -9.18 9.17 30.13
N TYR A 29 -8.45 8.09 29.80
CA TYR A 29 -8.56 6.82 30.53
C TYR A 29 -8.13 6.97 31.98
N TYR A 30 -6.99 7.64 32.23
CA TYR A 30 -6.52 7.91 33.59
C TYR A 30 -7.55 8.69 34.42
N LYS A 31 -8.13 9.75 33.86
CA LYS A 31 -9.23 10.52 34.51
C LYS A 31 -10.49 9.69 34.76
N LYS A 32 -10.68 8.60 34.04
CA LYS A 32 -11.81 7.65 34.23
C LYS A 32 -11.50 6.57 35.27
N GLY A 33 -10.32 6.62 35.92
CA GLY A 33 -9.96 5.73 37.01
C GLY A 33 -9.23 4.45 36.58
N PHE A 34 -8.60 4.45 35.41
CA PHE A 34 -7.69 3.38 35.02
C PHE A 34 -6.28 3.75 35.47
N ASP A 35 -5.59 2.87 36.19
CA ASP A 35 -4.29 3.17 36.79
C ASP A 35 -3.13 2.92 35.84
N GLU A 36 -3.15 1.80 35.12
CA GLU A 36 -2.08 1.39 34.19
C GLU A 36 -2.39 1.86 32.76
N VAL A 37 -2.12 3.14 32.48
CA VAL A 37 -2.35 3.76 31.18
C VAL A 37 -1.04 4.22 30.57
N GLU A 38 -0.75 3.78 29.33
CA GLU A 38 0.44 4.15 28.61
C GLU A 38 0.10 4.68 27.21
N ALA A 39 0.79 5.75 26.80
CA ALA A 39 0.88 6.17 25.40
C ALA A 39 2.34 6.09 24.95
N LYS A 40 2.64 5.28 23.93
CA LYS A 40 4.00 5.06 23.43
C LYS A 40 4.09 4.99 21.92
N ALA A 41 5.28 5.25 21.38
CA ALA A 41 5.53 5.07 19.96
C ALA A 41 5.38 3.60 19.56
N GLY A 42 4.73 3.36 18.43
CA GLY A 42 4.65 2.04 17.80
C GLY A 42 5.92 1.67 17.04
N SER A 43 5.96 0.46 16.50
CA SER A 43 7.08 -0.04 15.68
C SER A 43 7.20 0.68 14.33
N HIS A 44 6.12 1.25 13.83
CA HIS A 44 6.11 2.00 12.57
C HIS A 44 6.25 3.49 12.86
N SER A 45 7.11 4.17 12.10
CA SER A 45 7.28 5.62 12.21
C SER A 45 5.95 6.34 12.07
N GLY A 46 5.68 7.29 12.97
CA GLY A 46 4.43 8.05 12.99
C GLY A 46 3.22 7.31 13.55
N THR A 47 3.38 6.10 14.11
CA THR A 47 2.30 5.39 14.81
C THR A 47 2.51 5.49 16.32
N PHE A 48 1.44 5.77 17.04
CA PHE A 48 1.39 5.80 18.51
C PHE A 48 0.33 4.83 18.99
N LYS A 49 0.64 4.12 20.07
CA LYS A 49 -0.22 3.13 20.69
C LYS A 49 -0.65 3.57 22.07
N VAL A 50 -1.91 3.31 22.40
CA VAL A 50 -2.42 3.51 23.74
C VAL A 50 -2.78 2.17 24.34
N PHE A 51 -2.32 1.95 25.57
CA PHE A 51 -2.58 0.75 26.37
C PHE A 51 -3.32 1.14 27.64
N VAL A 52 -4.21 0.27 28.06
CA VAL A 52 -4.93 0.37 29.34
C VAL A 52 -4.85 -1.00 30.00
N ASN A 53 -4.30 -1.07 31.20
CA ASN A 53 -4.03 -2.31 31.90
C ASN A 53 -3.30 -3.34 31.03
N PHE A 54 -2.26 -2.87 30.30
CA PHE A 54 -1.44 -3.63 29.35
C PHE A 54 -2.19 -4.13 28.10
N ILE A 55 -3.48 -3.80 27.93
CA ILE A 55 -4.26 -4.15 26.75
C ILE A 55 -4.14 -3.02 25.73
N PRO A 56 -3.74 -3.29 24.47
CA PRO A 56 -3.75 -2.29 23.42
C PRO A 56 -5.21 -1.89 23.12
N VAL A 57 -5.49 -0.60 23.19
CA VAL A 57 -6.85 -0.06 22.95
C VAL A 57 -6.93 0.78 21.70
N ALA A 58 -5.80 1.37 21.27
CA ALA A 58 -5.77 2.18 20.06
C ALA A 58 -4.39 2.21 19.41
N ASP A 59 -4.38 2.15 18.08
CA ASP A 59 -3.25 2.43 17.20
C ASP A 59 -3.55 3.68 16.38
N ILE A 60 -2.79 4.75 16.60
CA ILE A 60 -3.03 6.06 15.98
C ILE A 60 -1.89 6.35 15.00
N SER A 61 -2.21 6.35 13.72
CA SER A 61 -1.21 6.53 12.65
C SER A 61 -1.25 7.93 12.05
N LEU A 62 -0.05 8.51 11.87
CA LEU A 62 0.10 9.80 11.22
C LEU A 62 -0.43 9.76 9.79
N GLN A 63 -1.28 10.73 9.49
CA GLN A 63 -1.68 11.03 8.13
C GLN A 63 -1.47 12.51 7.86
N VAL A 64 -0.70 12.84 6.83
CA VAL A 64 -0.45 14.25 6.49
C VAL A 64 -1.77 15.01 6.30
N PRO A 65 -1.85 16.27 6.77
CA PRO A 65 -3.12 17.00 6.87
C PRO A 65 -3.91 17.09 5.56
N GLU A 66 -3.23 17.27 4.42
CA GLU A 66 -3.86 17.38 3.10
C GLU A 66 -4.54 16.08 2.69
N LEU A 67 -3.87 14.95 2.93
CA LEU A 67 -4.41 13.62 2.62
C LEU A 67 -5.50 13.24 3.62
N TYR A 68 -5.30 13.54 4.91
CA TYR A 68 -6.32 13.34 5.93
C TYR A 68 -7.65 14.04 5.57
N LYS A 69 -7.59 15.32 5.15
CA LYS A 69 -8.77 16.07 4.70
C LYS A 69 -9.46 15.41 3.52
N LYS A 70 -8.69 14.90 2.54
CA LYS A 70 -9.23 14.20 1.36
C LYS A 70 -9.89 12.88 1.74
N ILE A 71 -9.25 12.09 2.59
CA ILE A 71 -9.80 10.81 3.09
C ILE A 71 -11.09 11.08 3.86
N LYS A 72 -11.08 12.03 4.80
CA LYS A 72 -12.24 12.39 5.62
C LYS A 72 -13.43 12.87 4.77
N LYS A 73 -13.18 13.63 3.70
CA LYS A 73 -14.22 14.09 2.76
C LYS A 73 -14.92 12.91 2.05
N GLN A 74 -14.21 11.82 1.79
CA GLN A 74 -14.73 10.62 1.12
C GLN A 74 -15.17 9.54 2.11
N ALA A 75 -14.89 9.72 3.39
CA ALA A 75 -15.20 8.77 4.44
C ALA A 75 -16.71 8.68 4.66
N ARG A 76 -17.17 7.47 5.02
CA ARG A 76 -18.55 7.26 5.44
C ARG A 76 -18.68 7.58 6.91
N ASN A 77 -19.54 8.55 7.26
CA ASN A 77 -19.88 8.82 8.66
C ASN A 77 -21.00 7.90 9.13
N VAL A 78 -20.75 7.19 10.22
CA VAL A 78 -21.77 6.37 10.90
C VAL A 78 -21.70 6.68 12.39
N ARG A 79 -22.74 7.29 12.94
CA ARG A 79 -22.85 7.66 14.37
C ARG A 79 -21.64 8.51 14.85
N GLY A 80 -21.16 9.45 14.04
CA GLY A 80 -20.04 10.32 14.37
C GLY A 80 -18.67 9.75 14.06
N ILE A 81 -18.55 8.46 13.73
CA ILE A 81 -17.29 7.82 13.34
C ILE A 81 -17.13 7.87 11.84
N TYR A 82 -15.96 8.35 11.38
CA TYR A 82 -15.60 8.42 9.98
C TYR A 82 -14.81 7.17 9.57
N TYR A 83 -15.41 6.35 8.72
CA TYR A 83 -14.78 5.12 8.22
C TYR A 83 -14.02 5.39 6.93
N THR A 84 -12.77 4.92 6.88
CA THR A 84 -11.88 5.05 5.73
C THR A 84 -12.52 4.49 4.44
N PRO A 85 -12.42 5.20 3.31
CA PRO A 85 -13.03 4.77 2.04
C PRO A 85 -12.47 3.43 1.56
N PRO A 86 -13.30 2.59 0.89
CA PRO A 86 -12.86 1.26 0.42
C PRO A 86 -11.63 1.28 -0.49
N ASN A 87 -11.52 2.29 -1.35
CA ASN A 87 -10.36 2.39 -2.26
C ASN A 87 -9.06 2.70 -1.52
N TYR A 88 -9.13 3.51 -0.44
CA TYR A 88 -7.96 3.78 0.38
C TYR A 88 -7.56 2.55 1.21
N LEU A 89 -8.53 1.84 1.80
CA LEU A 89 -8.27 0.55 2.47
C LEU A 89 -7.64 -0.47 1.54
N ARG A 90 -8.13 -0.55 0.30
CA ARG A 90 -7.58 -1.43 -0.75
C ARG A 90 -6.12 -1.10 -1.04
N MET A 91 -5.80 0.19 -1.21
CA MET A 91 -4.42 0.65 -1.42
C MET A 91 -3.52 0.25 -0.26
N LEU A 92 -3.94 0.44 0.99
CA LEU A 92 -3.16 0.05 2.17
C LEU A 92 -2.90 -1.46 2.23
N MET A 93 -3.91 -2.29 1.89
CA MET A 93 -3.74 -3.74 1.84
C MET A 93 -2.78 -4.17 0.73
N TYR A 94 -2.82 -3.53 -0.44
CA TYR A 94 -1.83 -3.80 -1.50
C TYR A 94 -0.42 -3.37 -1.06
N LEU A 95 -0.27 -2.23 -0.39
CA LEU A 95 1.02 -1.80 0.15
C LEU A 95 1.57 -2.80 1.18
N GLU A 96 0.73 -3.35 2.04
CA GLU A 96 1.15 -4.35 3.02
C GLU A 96 1.59 -5.65 2.34
N LEU A 97 0.88 -6.11 1.30
CA LEU A 97 1.21 -7.30 0.53
C LEU A 97 2.46 -7.15 -0.36
N SER A 98 2.83 -5.93 -0.71
CA SER A 98 3.94 -5.65 -1.64
C SER A 98 5.17 -5.04 -0.97
N ARG A 99 5.12 -4.77 0.34
CA ARG A 99 6.23 -4.11 1.05
C ARG A 99 7.43 -5.04 1.16
N PRO A 100 8.61 -4.67 0.63
CA PRO A 100 9.84 -5.40 0.87
C PRO A 100 10.14 -5.47 2.38
N GLY A 101 10.50 -6.63 2.89
CA GLY A 101 10.74 -6.83 4.33
C GLY A 101 9.48 -6.73 5.19
N GLY A 102 8.29 -6.83 4.60
CA GLY A 102 7.02 -6.87 5.32
C GLY A 102 6.82 -8.19 6.09
N ASP A 103 5.92 -8.18 7.06
CA ASP A 103 5.56 -9.36 7.84
C ASP A 103 4.69 -10.32 7.01
N VAL A 104 5.33 -11.34 6.43
CA VAL A 104 4.67 -12.35 5.59
C VAL A 104 3.64 -13.19 6.36
N SER A 105 3.76 -13.29 7.70
CA SER A 105 2.80 -14.04 8.52
C SER A 105 1.37 -13.46 8.44
N ARG A 106 1.26 -12.18 8.10
CA ARG A 106 -0.02 -11.47 7.96
C ARG A 106 -0.63 -11.54 6.57
N TRP A 107 0.12 -11.97 5.55
CA TRP A 107 -0.32 -11.89 4.15
C TRP A 107 -1.62 -12.65 3.88
N GLU A 108 -1.78 -13.84 4.43
CA GLU A 108 -3.02 -14.61 4.26
C GLU A 108 -4.25 -13.85 4.80
N LYS A 109 -4.14 -13.27 5.98
CA LYS A 109 -5.19 -12.44 6.60
C LYS A 109 -5.51 -11.22 5.75
N VAL A 110 -4.49 -10.51 5.26
CA VAL A 110 -4.64 -9.31 4.43
C VAL A 110 -5.27 -9.66 3.09
N LEU A 111 -4.83 -10.76 2.45
CA LEU A 111 -5.40 -11.22 1.18
C LEU A 111 -6.88 -11.61 1.31
N LYS A 112 -7.26 -12.30 2.38
CA LYS A 112 -8.67 -12.61 2.67
C LYS A 112 -9.51 -11.34 2.83
N ARG A 113 -9.01 -10.34 3.57
CA ARG A 113 -9.67 -9.03 3.73
C ARG A 113 -9.82 -8.30 2.39
N LEU A 114 -8.75 -8.27 1.58
CA LEU A 114 -8.75 -7.65 0.26
C LEU A 114 -9.76 -8.31 -0.68
N THR A 115 -9.82 -9.65 -0.68
CA THR A 115 -10.78 -10.41 -1.47
C THR A 115 -12.22 -10.08 -1.10
N LEU A 116 -12.53 -10.00 0.18
CA LEU A 116 -13.85 -9.60 0.66
C LEU A 116 -14.19 -8.16 0.32
N LEU A 117 -13.22 -7.25 0.47
CA LEU A 117 -13.40 -5.86 0.10
C LEU A 117 -13.71 -5.72 -1.39
N ASN A 118 -12.96 -6.40 -2.25
CA ASN A 118 -13.17 -6.38 -3.70
C ASN A 118 -14.52 -6.99 -4.11
N LYS A 119 -14.97 -8.03 -3.41
CA LYS A 119 -16.30 -8.63 -3.65
C LYS A 119 -17.44 -7.67 -3.30
N ASN A 120 -17.35 -6.95 -2.17
CA ASN A 120 -18.42 -6.10 -1.68
C ASN A 120 -18.36 -4.66 -2.24
N PHE A 121 -17.17 -4.20 -2.57
CA PHE A 121 -16.90 -2.87 -3.12
C PHE A 121 -16.01 -2.99 -4.36
N PRO A 122 -16.52 -3.54 -5.47
CA PRO A 122 -15.72 -3.70 -6.67
C PRO A 122 -15.24 -2.35 -7.19
N LEU A 123 -14.07 -2.33 -7.83
CA LEU A 123 -13.58 -1.15 -8.52
C LEU A 123 -14.58 -0.81 -9.62
N LYS A 124 -15.09 0.42 -9.57
CA LYS A 124 -15.90 1.01 -10.62
C LYS A 124 -14.96 1.81 -11.51
N GLY A 125 -14.76 1.39 -12.71
CA GLY A 125 -14.00 2.09 -13.73
C GLY A 125 -14.54 1.68 -15.10
N LYS A 126 -14.37 2.54 -16.08
CA LYS A 126 -14.42 2.12 -17.48
C LYS A 126 -13.20 1.25 -17.73
N ASP A 127 -13.27 0.30 -18.64
CA ASP A 127 -12.05 -0.32 -19.17
C ASP A 127 -11.15 0.85 -19.59
N CYS A 128 -9.96 0.93 -18.99
CA CYS A 128 -9.02 1.96 -19.37
C CYS A 128 -8.66 1.71 -20.84
N ASP A 129 -8.90 2.72 -21.67
CA ASP A 129 -8.24 2.76 -22.97
C ASP A 129 -6.74 2.66 -22.71
N PHE A 130 -6.05 2.09 -23.68
CA PHE A 130 -4.61 1.93 -23.58
C PHE A 130 -3.97 3.28 -23.29
N VAL A 131 -3.44 3.44 -22.08
CA VAL A 131 -2.60 4.58 -21.74
C VAL A 131 -1.16 4.13 -21.88
N GLU A 132 -0.45 4.73 -22.80
CA GLU A 132 0.98 4.56 -22.93
C GLU A 132 1.65 5.21 -21.69
N ILE A 133 2.04 4.37 -20.72
CA ILE A 133 2.69 4.84 -19.48
C ILE A 133 4.21 4.72 -19.59
N GLN A 134 4.69 4.24 -20.74
CA GLN A 134 6.09 3.95 -20.93
C GLN A 134 6.91 5.23 -21.12
N ARG A 135 7.95 5.41 -20.31
CA ARG A 135 8.94 6.45 -20.54
C ARG A 135 9.63 6.17 -21.88
N MET A 136 9.65 7.17 -22.72
CA MET A 136 10.51 7.19 -23.91
C MET A 136 11.85 7.80 -23.51
N PHE A 137 12.93 7.41 -24.19
CA PHE A 137 14.15 8.19 -24.14
C PHE A 137 13.82 9.64 -24.52
N ASP A 138 14.43 10.57 -23.81
CA ASP A 138 14.32 11.98 -24.14
C ASP A 138 14.54 12.16 -25.65
N PRO A 139 13.59 12.71 -26.41
CA PRO A 139 13.74 12.93 -27.83
C PRO A 139 14.96 13.78 -28.18
N ASP A 140 15.52 14.53 -27.21
CA ASP A 140 16.73 15.29 -27.34
C ASP A 140 18.02 14.41 -27.22
N THR A 141 17.90 13.15 -26.77
CA THR A 141 19.03 12.22 -26.82
C THR A 141 19.27 11.80 -28.25
N LYS A 142 20.38 12.28 -28.83
CA LYS A 142 20.84 11.97 -30.19
C LYS A 142 21.40 10.54 -30.35
N ILE A 143 20.81 9.56 -29.67
CA ILE A 143 21.21 8.16 -29.75
C ILE A 143 20.44 7.49 -30.88
N PRO A 144 21.08 7.00 -31.95
CA PRO A 144 20.42 6.28 -33.03
C PRO A 144 19.68 5.04 -32.50
N GLU A 145 18.54 4.68 -33.12
CA GLU A 145 17.73 3.54 -32.70
C GLU A 145 18.50 2.21 -32.66
N SER A 146 19.44 2.05 -33.62
CA SER A 146 20.33 0.88 -33.66
C SER A 146 21.25 0.77 -32.44
N GLN A 147 21.76 1.89 -31.95
CA GLN A 147 22.57 1.93 -30.72
C GLN A 147 21.74 1.72 -29.48
N THR A 148 20.54 2.24 -29.45
CA THR A 148 19.58 2.01 -28.36
C THR A 148 19.28 0.51 -28.20
N SER A 149 18.98 -0.19 -29.30
CA SER A 149 18.75 -1.64 -29.28
C SER A 149 19.94 -2.42 -28.74
N LYS A 150 21.17 -2.03 -29.16
CA LYS A 150 22.41 -2.64 -28.67
C LYS A 150 22.60 -2.39 -27.17
N LEU A 151 22.36 -1.17 -26.72
CA LEU A 151 22.46 -0.81 -25.32
C LEU A 151 21.53 -1.69 -24.44
N PHE A 152 20.25 -1.83 -24.84
CA PHE A 152 19.33 -2.71 -24.11
C PHE A 152 19.79 -4.16 -24.08
N THR A 153 20.27 -4.68 -25.19
CA THR A 153 20.75 -6.07 -25.26
C THR A 153 21.90 -6.29 -24.30
N LEU A 154 22.91 -5.43 -24.35
CA LEU A 154 24.09 -5.52 -23.50
C LEU A 154 23.74 -5.39 -22.01
N THR A 155 22.86 -4.41 -21.66
CA THR A 155 22.42 -4.22 -20.28
C THR A 155 21.67 -5.47 -19.77
N ARG A 156 20.75 -6.01 -20.58
CA ARG A 156 20.02 -7.21 -20.23
C ARG A 156 20.93 -8.43 -20.01
N GLU A 157 21.89 -8.63 -20.90
CA GLU A 157 22.87 -9.72 -20.79
C GLU A 157 23.72 -9.59 -19.53
N CYS A 158 24.18 -8.38 -19.24
CA CYS A 158 24.91 -8.09 -18.00
C CYS A 158 24.10 -8.46 -16.76
N LEU A 159 22.84 -8.02 -16.69
CA LEU A 159 21.93 -8.31 -15.57
C LEU A 159 21.61 -9.81 -15.43
N ILE A 160 21.43 -10.52 -16.54
CA ILE A 160 21.25 -11.97 -16.56
C ILE A 160 22.48 -12.68 -15.97
N ASN A 161 23.68 -12.26 -16.36
CA ASN A 161 24.94 -12.83 -15.87
C ASN A 161 25.13 -12.58 -14.36
N GLN A 162 24.53 -11.53 -13.81
CA GLN A 162 24.53 -11.23 -12.38
C GLN A 162 23.43 -11.97 -11.60
N SER A 163 22.62 -12.79 -12.28
CA SER A 163 21.52 -13.56 -11.67
C SER A 163 20.51 -12.74 -10.89
N VAL A 164 20.25 -11.49 -11.33
CA VAL A 164 19.28 -10.60 -10.70
C VAL A 164 17.84 -11.01 -11.01
N VAL A 165 16.90 -10.61 -10.16
CA VAL A 165 15.46 -10.83 -10.36
C VAL A 165 14.85 -9.60 -11.02
N PHE A 166 14.33 -9.77 -12.24
CA PHE A 166 13.61 -8.71 -12.95
C PHE A 166 12.23 -8.46 -12.34
N LEU A 167 11.88 -7.18 -12.15
CA LEU A 167 10.57 -6.73 -11.69
C LEU A 167 10.01 -5.64 -12.62
N GLY A 168 8.97 -4.94 -12.20
CA GLY A 168 8.41 -3.83 -12.95
C GLY A 168 7.86 -4.23 -14.32
N ALA A 169 8.13 -3.40 -15.33
CA ALA A 169 7.61 -3.57 -16.67
C ALA A 169 8.09 -4.85 -17.36
N MET A 170 9.33 -5.29 -17.12
CA MET A 170 9.86 -6.55 -17.69
C MET A 170 9.12 -7.77 -17.19
N ALA A 171 8.91 -7.89 -15.88
CA ALA A 171 8.16 -8.99 -15.29
C ALA A 171 6.69 -8.97 -15.72
N ASN A 172 6.04 -7.80 -15.68
CA ASN A 172 4.67 -7.63 -16.15
C ASN A 172 4.49 -8.03 -17.61
N LYS A 173 5.44 -7.67 -18.49
CA LYS A 173 5.41 -8.06 -19.90
C LYS A 173 5.36 -9.57 -20.08
N LEU A 174 6.14 -10.32 -19.29
CA LEU A 174 6.17 -11.77 -19.34
C LEU A 174 4.81 -12.36 -18.97
N PHE A 175 4.20 -11.89 -17.89
CA PHE A 175 2.92 -12.43 -17.42
C PHE A 175 1.74 -12.00 -18.29
N ILE A 176 1.68 -10.73 -18.72
CA ILE A 176 0.61 -10.22 -19.58
C ILE A 176 0.62 -10.92 -20.93
N ARG A 177 1.80 -11.20 -21.50
CA ARG A 177 1.94 -11.91 -22.79
C ARG A 177 1.30 -13.29 -22.77
N ASN A 178 1.27 -13.96 -21.63
CA ASN A 178 0.70 -15.30 -21.46
C ASN A 178 -0.82 -15.29 -21.28
N LEU A 179 -1.44 -14.13 -21.03
CA LEU A 179 -2.89 -14.02 -20.92
C LEU A 179 -3.52 -14.01 -22.33
N LYS A 180 -4.48 -14.93 -22.59
CA LYS A 180 -5.19 -15.03 -23.89
C LYS A 180 -5.75 -13.69 -24.37
N LYS A 181 -6.28 -12.87 -23.45
CA LYS A 181 -6.87 -11.54 -23.73
C LYS A 181 -5.86 -10.55 -24.31
N PHE A 182 -4.56 -10.71 -24.05
CA PHE A 182 -3.51 -9.76 -24.42
C PHE A 182 -2.53 -10.30 -25.46
N ARG A 183 -2.82 -11.44 -26.12
CA ARG A 183 -1.92 -12.05 -27.10
C ARG A 183 -1.55 -11.13 -28.28
N ASN A 184 -2.48 -10.25 -28.66
CA ASN A 184 -2.29 -9.32 -29.78
C ASN A 184 -1.73 -7.96 -29.33
N TYR A 185 -1.34 -7.82 -28.08
CA TYR A 185 -0.84 -6.58 -27.53
C TYR A 185 0.61 -6.36 -27.93
N LYS A 186 0.86 -5.38 -28.77
CA LYS A 186 2.23 -4.93 -29.07
C LYS A 186 2.70 -4.06 -27.90
N MET A 187 3.45 -4.65 -27.00
CA MET A 187 4.14 -3.86 -25.98
C MET A 187 5.33 -3.12 -26.61
N GLN A 188 5.44 -1.85 -26.33
CA GLN A 188 6.56 -1.04 -26.78
C GLN A 188 7.88 -1.50 -26.13
N LYS A 189 9.00 -1.04 -26.66
CA LYS A 189 10.33 -1.24 -26.06
C LYS A 189 10.31 -0.71 -24.62
N ILE A 190 10.91 -1.45 -23.73
CA ILE A 190 11.06 -1.04 -22.33
C ILE A 190 12.35 -0.24 -22.23
N PRO A 191 12.31 1.03 -21.79
CA PRO A 191 13.48 1.90 -21.81
C PRO A 191 14.47 1.65 -20.66
N ASP A 192 14.06 0.92 -19.61
CA ASP A 192 14.85 0.62 -18.43
C ASP A 192 14.55 -0.78 -17.89
N PHE A 193 15.39 -1.24 -16.97
CA PHE A 193 15.23 -2.50 -16.26
C PHE A 193 15.17 -2.27 -14.77
N ASP A 194 14.07 -2.66 -14.16
CA ASP A 194 13.94 -2.72 -12.70
C ASP A 194 14.38 -4.09 -12.22
N VAL A 195 15.30 -4.15 -11.28
CA VAL A 195 15.86 -5.41 -10.77
C VAL A 195 16.05 -5.40 -9.26
N LEU A 196 15.99 -6.59 -8.67
CA LEU A 196 16.43 -6.87 -7.30
C LEU A 196 17.74 -7.65 -7.37
N SER A 197 18.72 -7.23 -6.59
CA SER A 197 20.03 -7.87 -6.43
C SER A 197 20.17 -8.45 -5.02
#